data_9656d2e44392255a53acd66e6a236a20
#
_entry.id   9656d2e44392255a53acd66e6a236a20
#
_cell.length_a   1.000
_cell.length_b   1.000
_cell.length_c   1.000
_cell.angle_alpha   90.00
_cell.angle_beta   90.00
_cell.angle_gamma   90.00
#
_symmetry.space_group_name_H-M   'P 1'
#
loop_
_entity.id
_entity.type
_entity.pdbx_description
1 polymer ?
#
loop_
_entity_poly.entity_id
_entity_poly.type
_entity_poly.pdbx_seq_one_letter_code
_entity_poly.pdbx_strand_id
1 'polypeptide(L)'
;MYKRQELGFYDSPSLPPDAGVRSGYSGIYVCLEMQEVAKAYDNLDLRFSTPGVQLVRDGSGRVGGVIAKSGDEYVQINAGKGVILATGGYDANPELMEAWTRPEDYASSSWWNPGWGTTGDGHLMGIKAGAQMDPCPQPVMNFRWGNPDSFYDARTWNAVYFALMVNGDGKRFVREDLPFQSVSNAQNAQPDFGKSCWQVFDDTMFEGMEDAVEEFKQKGWLFEGSTPEELAAACGVDPQGLADTIARYNGFFEAGVDEDFGRDLAGTIPFTGTRFFALTTNSCVLATVGGLTIDGSCRVLDTDDRVIEGLYAVGNASGNFFAGNYPRHIPGTSIGRAVTFGYVAAEHAVKGA
;
A
#
# COMPACT_ATOMS: atom_id res chain seq x y z
N MET A 1 14.96 -2.08 20.76
CA MET A 1 16.08 -2.30 19.83
C MET A 1 15.74 -3.44 18.89
N TYR A 2 15.02 -3.15 17.81
CA TYR A 2 14.78 -4.15 16.77
C TYR A 2 16.11 -4.31 16.03
N LYS A 3 16.83 -5.38 16.33
CA LYS A 3 17.92 -5.82 15.46
C LYS A 3 17.34 -5.92 14.06
N ARG A 4 17.91 -5.16 13.09
CA ARG A 4 17.76 -5.48 11.67
C ARG A 4 17.97 -6.98 11.56
N GLN A 5 16.91 -7.75 11.36
CA GLN A 5 17.07 -9.05 10.76
C GLN A 5 17.62 -8.73 9.37
N GLU A 6 18.87 -9.01 9.19
CA GLU A 6 19.43 -9.21 7.86
C GLU A 6 18.62 -10.35 7.25
N LEU A 7 17.54 -10.00 6.58
CA LEU A 7 16.93 -10.89 5.62
C LEU A 7 18.03 -11.09 4.59
N GLY A 8 18.59 -12.30 4.57
CA GLY A 8 19.65 -12.64 3.65
C GLY A 8 19.22 -12.25 2.24
N PHE A 9 19.92 -11.32 1.67
CA PHE A 9 19.77 -10.96 0.27
C PHE A 9 20.28 -12.15 -0.52
N TYR A 10 19.41 -12.81 -1.24
CA TYR A 10 19.83 -13.67 -2.32
C TYR A 10 20.35 -12.73 -3.41
N ASP A 11 21.66 -12.66 -3.56
CA ASP A 11 22.26 -12.22 -4.80
C ASP A 11 21.80 -13.19 -5.89
N SER A 12 20.73 -12.82 -6.59
CA SER A 12 20.30 -13.61 -7.74
C SER A 12 21.31 -13.38 -8.87
N PRO A 13 22.04 -14.42 -9.29
CA PRO A 13 23.02 -14.30 -10.37
C PRO A 13 22.38 -13.99 -11.74
N SER A 14 21.04 -13.99 -11.83
CA SER A 14 20.30 -13.77 -13.06
C SER A 14 19.89 -12.32 -13.33
N LEU A 15 20.08 -11.40 -12.37
CA LEU A 15 19.74 -10.00 -12.56
C LEU A 15 20.98 -9.20 -12.99
N PRO A 16 20.88 -8.39 -14.06
CA PRO A 16 21.97 -7.53 -14.47
C PRO A 16 22.26 -6.48 -13.37
N PRO A 17 23.55 -6.12 -13.15
CA PRO A 17 23.97 -5.19 -12.10
C PRO A 17 23.34 -3.79 -12.19
N ASP A 18 22.77 -3.46 -13.34
CA ASP A 18 22.16 -2.19 -13.71
C ASP A 18 20.61 -2.20 -13.71
N ALA A 19 19.99 -3.27 -13.21
CA ALA A 19 18.52 -3.37 -13.15
C ALA A 19 17.83 -2.29 -12.28
N GLY A 20 18.58 -1.30 -11.79
CA GLY A 20 18.06 -0.11 -11.10
C GLY A 20 17.37 -0.37 -9.76
N VAL A 21 17.41 -1.61 -9.28
CA VAL A 21 16.76 -2.02 -8.05
C VAL A 21 17.69 -1.79 -6.88
N ARG A 22 17.56 -0.67 -6.23
CA ARG A 22 18.26 -0.40 -4.97
C ARG A 22 17.58 -1.16 -3.84
N SER A 23 18.35 -2.08 -3.29
CA SER A 23 18.23 -2.76 -1.98
C SER A 23 16.81 -3.02 -1.40
N GLY A 24 16.39 -4.26 -1.44
CA GLY A 24 15.96 -4.90 -0.18
C GLY A 24 14.49 -5.01 0.12
N TYR A 25 13.52 -4.45 -0.64
CA TYR A 25 12.09 -4.57 -0.32
C TYR A 25 11.17 -4.79 -1.52
N SER A 26 11.68 -5.19 -2.63
CA SER A 26 10.86 -5.31 -3.84
C SER A 26 10.36 -6.75 -4.01
N GLY A 27 9.05 -6.95 -3.96
CA GLY A 27 8.38 -8.16 -4.45
C GLY A 27 8.69 -8.48 -5.92
N ILE A 28 9.29 -7.54 -6.64
CA ILE A 28 9.79 -7.70 -8.01
C ILE A 28 10.77 -8.86 -8.11
N TYR A 29 11.70 -9.03 -7.17
CA TYR A 29 12.64 -10.15 -7.19
C TYR A 29 11.94 -11.51 -7.11
N VAL A 30 10.94 -11.62 -6.23
CA VAL A 30 10.14 -12.85 -6.12
C VAL A 30 9.43 -13.12 -7.45
N CYS A 31 8.85 -12.11 -8.07
CA CYS A 31 8.17 -12.25 -9.35
C CYS A 31 9.14 -12.64 -10.49
N LEU A 32 10.33 -12.06 -10.52
CA LEU A 32 11.34 -12.40 -11.53
C LEU A 32 11.85 -13.83 -11.37
N GLU A 33 12.16 -14.26 -10.14
CA GLU A 33 12.54 -15.64 -9.86
C GLU A 33 11.42 -16.63 -10.20
N MET A 34 10.17 -16.33 -9.84
CA MET A 34 9.03 -17.15 -10.22
C MET A 34 8.88 -17.25 -11.74
N GLN A 35 9.16 -16.15 -12.47
CA GLN A 35 9.13 -16.14 -13.93
C GLN A 35 10.23 -17.04 -14.52
N GLU A 36 11.44 -17.00 -13.97
CA GLU A 36 12.51 -17.89 -14.43
C GLU A 36 12.19 -19.36 -14.14
N VAL A 37 11.65 -19.66 -12.96
CA VAL A 37 11.17 -21.01 -12.64
C VAL A 37 10.05 -21.43 -13.60
N ALA A 38 9.13 -20.54 -13.92
CA ALA A 38 8.02 -20.81 -14.83
C ALA A 38 8.48 -21.19 -16.25
N LYS A 39 9.55 -20.56 -16.75
CA LYS A 39 10.14 -20.88 -18.05
C LYS A 39 10.67 -22.31 -18.17
N ALA A 40 10.92 -22.99 -17.05
CA ALA A 40 11.38 -24.39 -17.04
C ALA A 40 10.26 -25.41 -17.28
N TYR A 41 9.02 -24.96 -17.37
CA TYR A 41 7.87 -25.84 -17.61
C TYR A 41 7.40 -25.79 -19.06
N ASP A 42 7.59 -26.86 -19.82
CA ASP A 42 7.21 -26.96 -21.25
C ASP A 42 5.69 -26.85 -21.49
N ASN A 43 4.88 -27.08 -20.46
CA ASN A 43 3.42 -27.01 -20.53
C ASN A 43 2.84 -25.66 -20.10
N LEU A 44 3.69 -24.65 -19.91
CA LEU A 44 3.28 -23.29 -19.53
C LEU A 44 3.45 -22.34 -20.72
N ASP A 45 2.35 -21.70 -21.11
CA ASP A 45 2.32 -20.63 -22.13
C ASP A 45 2.24 -19.27 -21.44
N LEU A 46 3.35 -18.52 -21.42
CA LEU A 46 3.45 -17.17 -20.87
C LEU A 46 3.30 -16.15 -22.00
N ARG A 47 2.24 -15.35 -21.95
CA ARG A 47 1.94 -14.29 -22.91
C ARG A 47 2.00 -12.93 -22.26
N PHE A 48 2.97 -12.13 -22.69
CA PHE A 48 3.10 -10.73 -22.31
C PHE A 48 2.35 -9.83 -23.29
N SER A 49 2.05 -8.59 -22.88
CA SER A 49 1.32 -7.62 -23.70
C SER A 49 0.01 -8.18 -24.28
N THR A 50 -0.64 -9.04 -23.50
CA THR A 50 -1.84 -9.77 -23.91
C THR A 50 -2.91 -9.64 -22.80
N PRO A 51 -3.48 -8.43 -22.59
CA PRO A 51 -4.48 -8.21 -21.55
C PRO A 51 -5.75 -9.00 -21.80
N GLY A 52 -6.27 -9.67 -20.76
CA GLY A 52 -7.59 -10.24 -20.74
C GLY A 52 -8.65 -9.12 -20.71
N VAL A 53 -9.65 -9.20 -21.57
CA VAL A 53 -10.66 -8.14 -21.70
C VAL A 53 -12.08 -8.59 -21.41
N GLN A 54 -12.35 -9.90 -21.51
CA GLN A 54 -13.68 -10.46 -21.28
C GLN A 54 -13.61 -11.92 -20.89
N LEU A 55 -14.43 -12.33 -19.92
CA LEU A 55 -14.66 -13.75 -19.62
C LEU A 55 -15.65 -14.34 -20.61
N VAL A 56 -15.42 -15.61 -20.98
CA VAL A 56 -16.30 -16.36 -21.89
C VAL A 56 -17.08 -17.38 -21.07
N ARG A 57 -18.41 -17.35 -21.16
CA ARG A 57 -19.28 -18.38 -20.60
C ARG A 57 -19.67 -19.38 -21.69
N ASP A 58 -19.72 -20.63 -21.33
CA ASP A 58 -20.29 -21.68 -22.19
C ASP A 58 -21.82 -21.74 -22.08
N GLY A 59 -22.44 -22.68 -22.83
CA GLY A 59 -23.89 -22.83 -22.85
C GLY A 59 -24.51 -23.28 -21.53
N SER A 60 -23.73 -23.76 -20.56
CA SER A 60 -24.18 -24.08 -19.19
C SER A 60 -24.08 -22.86 -18.22
N GLY A 61 -23.49 -21.77 -18.67
CA GLY A 61 -23.20 -20.60 -17.83
C GLY A 61 -21.85 -20.65 -17.09
N ARG A 62 -21.10 -21.74 -17.25
CA ARG A 62 -19.75 -21.89 -16.69
C ARG A 62 -18.76 -20.94 -17.38
N VAL A 63 -17.84 -20.36 -16.65
CA VAL A 63 -16.71 -19.63 -17.23
C VAL A 63 -15.72 -20.65 -17.81
N GLY A 64 -15.66 -20.70 -19.14
CA GLY A 64 -14.86 -21.65 -19.91
C GLY A 64 -13.74 -21.00 -20.71
N GLY A 65 -13.43 -19.72 -20.50
CA GLY A 65 -12.34 -19.04 -21.20
C GLY A 65 -12.26 -17.56 -20.98
N VAL A 66 -11.32 -16.94 -21.67
CA VAL A 66 -11.09 -15.51 -21.69
C VAL A 66 -10.83 -15.03 -23.12
N ILE A 67 -11.34 -13.86 -23.46
CA ILE A 67 -10.91 -13.10 -24.63
C ILE A 67 -9.77 -12.20 -24.19
N ALA A 68 -8.65 -12.25 -24.90
CA ALA A 68 -7.50 -11.39 -24.68
C ALA A 68 -7.17 -10.60 -25.94
N LYS A 69 -6.58 -9.41 -25.77
CA LYS A 69 -6.11 -8.59 -26.88
C LYS A 69 -4.63 -8.86 -27.12
N SER A 70 -4.24 -9.25 -28.32
CA SER A 70 -2.85 -9.49 -28.73
C SER A 70 -2.54 -8.60 -29.93
N GLY A 71 -1.80 -7.52 -29.71
CA GLY A 71 -1.65 -6.47 -30.71
C GLY A 71 -3.00 -5.83 -31.06
N ASP A 72 -3.37 -5.89 -32.35
CA ASP A 72 -4.65 -5.36 -32.84
C ASP A 72 -5.75 -6.44 -32.95
N GLU A 73 -5.46 -7.68 -32.58
CA GLU A 73 -6.37 -8.82 -32.69
C GLU A 73 -6.92 -9.23 -31.32
N TYR A 74 -8.10 -9.84 -31.32
CA TYR A 74 -8.67 -10.50 -30.17
C TYR A 74 -8.55 -12.02 -30.33
N VAL A 75 -8.02 -12.67 -29.31
CA VAL A 75 -7.87 -14.12 -29.26
C VAL A 75 -8.72 -14.69 -28.14
N GLN A 76 -9.47 -15.75 -28.43
CA GLN A 76 -10.18 -16.50 -27.40
C GLN A 76 -9.27 -17.61 -26.89
N ILE A 77 -9.07 -17.68 -25.58
CA ILE A 77 -8.33 -18.74 -24.90
C ILE A 77 -9.34 -19.58 -24.12
N ASN A 78 -9.53 -20.82 -24.52
CA ASN A 78 -10.46 -21.75 -23.86
C ASN A 78 -9.79 -22.40 -22.64
N ALA A 79 -10.52 -22.46 -21.54
CA ALA A 79 -10.05 -22.99 -20.27
C ALA A 79 -10.87 -24.22 -19.83
N GLY A 80 -10.30 -25.40 -19.95
CA GLY A 80 -10.96 -26.65 -19.60
C GLY A 80 -11.24 -26.82 -18.11
N LYS A 81 -10.36 -26.30 -17.25
CA LYS A 81 -10.49 -26.38 -15.77
C LYS A 81 -11.08 -25.13 -15.12
N GLY A 82 -10.82 -23.96 -15.67
CA GLY A 82 -11.32 -22.69 -15.17
C GLY A 82 -10.38 -21.52 -15.47
N VAL A 83 -10.80 -20.34 -15.10
CA VAL A 83 -10.05 -19.09 -15.22
C VAL A 83 -9.78 -18.56 -13.81
N ILE A 84 -8.52 -18.28 -13.51
CA ILE A 84 -8.09 -17.67 -12.23
C ILE A 84 -7.74 -16.20 -12.49
N LEU A 85 -8.51 -15.30 -11.90
CA LEU A 85 -8.23 -13.87 -11.93
C LEU A 85 -7.17 -13.54 -10.87
N ALA A 86 -5.95 -13.28 -11.30
CA ALA A 86 -4.81 -12.85 -10.48
C ALA A 86 -4.32 -11.46 -10.90
N THR A 87 -5.25 -10.58 -11.25
CA THR A 87 -5.02 -9.32 -11.95
C THR A 87 -4.59 -8.16 -11.04
N GLY A 88 -4.35 -8.42 -9.76
CA GLY A 88 -4.06 -7.36 -8.79
C GLY A 88 -5.29 -6.56 -8.38
N GLY A 89 -5.06 -5.35 -7.89
CA GLY A 89 -6.09 -4.44 -7.44
C GLY A 89 -6.58 -3.46 -8.51
N TYR A 90 -7.10 -2.31 -8.06
CA TYR A 90 -7.59 -1.24 -8.93
C TYR A 90 -7.05 0.14 -8.54
N ASP A 91 -5.99 0.18 -7.75
CA ASP A 91 -5.39 1.40 -7.22
C ASP A 91 -4.81 2.34 -8.29
N ALA A 92 -4.57 1.83 -9.52
CA ALA A 92 -4.17 2.66 -10.66
C ALA A 92 -5.36 3.16 -11.51
N ASN A 93 -6.59 2.96 -11.05
CA ASN A 93 -7.80 3.43 -11.73
C ASN A 93 -8.55 4.46 -10.85
N PRO A 94 -8.39 5.78 -11.11
CA PRO A 94 -9.02 6.82 -10.29
C PRO A 94 -10.54 6.72 -10.20
N GLU A 95 -11.21 6.32 -11.29
CA GLU A 95 -12.67 6.19 -11.32
C GLU A 95 -13.15 5.08 -10.38
N LEU A 96 -12.46 3.94 -10.35
CA LEU A 96 -12.79 2.85 -9.44
C LEU A 96 -12.43 3.19 -7.99
N MET A 97 -11.32 3.88 -7.79
CA MET A 97 -10.94 4.36 -6.46
C MET A 97 -11.97 5.31 -5.89
N GLU A 98 -12.44 6.30 -6.66
CA GLU A 98 -13.47 7.22 -6.26
C GLU A 98 -14.81 6.51 -5.98
N ALA A 99 -15.17 5.54 -6.83
CA ALA A 99 -16.45 4.83 -6.72
C ALA A 99 -16.50 3.82 -5.57
N TRP A 100 -15.38 3.18 -5.22
CA TRP A 100 -15.39 2.01 -4.33
C TRP A 100 -14.69 2.21 -3.00
N THR A 101 -13.82 3.22 -2.86
CA THR A 101 -13.10 3.49 -1.60
C THR A 101 -13.75 4.61 -0.80
N ARG A 102 -13.26 4.88 0.41
CA ARG A 102 -13.71 6.00 1.21
C ARG A 102 -13.24 7.32 0.57
N PRO A 103 -14.05 8.39 0.63
CA PRO A 103 -13.65 9.69 0.10
C PRO A 103 -12.31 10.19 0.64
N GLU A 104 -12.03 9.95 1.92
CA GLU A 104 -10.77 10.32 2.56
C GLU A 104 -9.58 9.51 2.03
N ASP A 105 -9.75 8.23 1.68
CA ASP A 105 -8.70 7.42 1.08
C ASP A 105 -8.40 7.90 -0.35
N TYR A 106 -9.42 8.18 -1.13
CA TYR A 106 -9.27 8.75 -2.47
C TYR A 106 -8.65 10.15 -2.44
N ALA A 107 -9.16 11.05 -1.59
CA ALA A 107 -8.72 12.43 -1.54
C ALA A 107 -7.31 12.60 -0.96
N SER A 108 -6.91 11.76 0.01
CA SER A 108 -5.59 11.81 0.65
C SER A 108 -4.51 11.09 -0.14
N SER A 109 -4.88 10.20 -1.04
CA SER A 109 -3.92 9.42 -1.81
C SER A 109 -3.03 10.34 -2.63
N SER A 110 -1.75 10.34 -2.31
CA SER A 110 -0.74 11.08 -3.05
C SER A 110 -0.18 10.27 -4.22
N TRP A 111 -0.65 9.03 -4.39
CA TRP A 111 0.02 8.13 -5.30
C TRP A 111 -0.93 7.24 -6.09
N TRP A 112 -0.89 7.44 -7.39
CA TRP A 112 -1.51 6.62 -8.41
C TRP A 112 -0.43 6.19 -9.38
N ASN A 113 -0.23 4.92 -9.54
CA ASN A 113 0.76 4.44 -10.50
C ASN A 113 0.11 3.71 -11.68
N PRO A 114 -0.29 4.44 -12.72
CA PRO A 114 -0.94 3.86 -13.89
C PRO A 114 -0.05 2.85 -14.64
N GLY A 115 1.27 2.91 -14.41
CA GLY A 115 2.23 2.00 -15.04
C GLY A 115 2.26 0.58 -14.45
N TRP A 116 1.63 0.35 -13.29
CA TRP A 116 1.68 -0.97 -12.64
C TRP A 116 0.58 -1.92 -13.07
N GLY A 117 -0.36 -1.47 -13.89
CA GLY A 117 -1.39 -2.33 -14.46
C GLY A 117 -2.47 -2.78 -13.47
N THR A 118 -2.55 -2.17 -12.28
CA THR A 118 -3.59 -2.43 -11.28
C THR A 118 -4.83 -1.59 -11.59
N THR A 119 -5.44 -1.87 -12.75
CA THR A 119 -6.54 -1.06 -13.33
C THR A 119 -7.93 -1.62 -13.04
N GLY A 120 -8.01 -2.73 -12.29
CA GLY A 120 -9.29 -3.32 -11.91
C GLY A 120 -9.92 -4.21 -12.99
N ASP A 121 -9.19 -4.59 -14.02
CA ASP A 121 -9.73 -5.35 -15.15
C ASP A 121 -10.40 -6.67 -14.72
N GLY A 122 -9.77 -7.40 -13.79
CA GLY A 122 -10.35 -8.63 -13.26
C GLY A 122 -11.63 -8.40 -12.47
N HIS A 123 -11.70 -7.31 -11.71
CA HIS A 123 -12.91 -6.92 -10.98
C HIS A 123 -14.06 -6.64 -11.97
N LEU A 124 -13.78 -5.80 -12.99
CA LEU A 124 -14.77 -5.46 -14.00
C LEU A 124 -15.23 -6.69 -14.82
N MET A 125 -14.30 -7.57 -15.16
CA MET A 125 -14.64 -8.83 -15.85
C MET A 125 -15.49 -9.74 -14.96
N GLY A 126 -15.17 -9.84 -13.67
CA GLY A 126 -15.92 -10.61 -12.69
C GLY A 126 -17.34 -10.06 -12.51
N ILE A 127 -17.49 -8.76 -12.31
CA ILE A 127 -18.80 -8.09 -12.18
C ILE A 127 -19.66 -8.32 -13.43
N LYS A 128 -19.08 -8.16 -14.61
CA LYS A 128 -19.78 -8.45 -15.88
C LYS A 128 -20.19 -9.91 -16.01
N ALA A 129 -19.47 -10.81 -15.33
CA ALA A 129 -19.84 -12.23 -15.23
C ALA A 129 -20.83 -12.51 -14.09
N GLY A 130 -21.36 -11.49 -13.39
CA GLY A 130 -22.32 -11.62 -12.30
C GLY A 130 -21.71 -11.83 -10.94
N ALA A 131 -20.41 -11.61 -10.77
CA ALA A 131 -19.75 -11.76 -9.49
C ALA A 131 -20.18 -10.68 -8.49
N GLN A 132 -20.30 -11.06 -7.24
CA GLN A 132 -20.42 -10.18 -6.10
C GLN A 132 -19.05 -9.57 -5.74
N MET A 133 -19.05 -8.34 -5.28
CA MET A 133 -17.90 -7.66 -4.74
C MET A 133 -18.02 -7.50 -3.22
N ASP A 134 -16.90 -7.32 -2.54
CA ASP A 134 -16.92 -6.82 -1.15
C ASP A 134 -17.78 -5.55 -1.04
N PRO A 135 -18.47 -5.34 0.09
CA PRO A 135 -19.25 -4.13 0.29
C PRO A 135 -18.40 -2.86 0.19
N CYS A 136 -18.97 -1.81 -0.42
CA CYS A 136 -18.35 -0.47 -0.37
C CYS A 136 -18.68 0.22 0.97
N PRO A 137 -17.77 1.06 1.49
CA PRO A 137 -16.46 1.39 0.94
C PRO A 137 -15.46 0.25 1.12
N GLN A 138 -14.72 -0.05 0.05
CA GLN A 138 -13.75 -1.13 0.08
C GLN A 138 -12.46 -0.71 0.79
N PRO A 139 -11.79 -1.66 1.48
CA PRO A 139 -10.57 -1.38 2.21
C PRO A 139 -9.39 -1.15 1.26
N VAL A 140 -8.52 -0.24 1.68
CA VAL A 140 -7.22 -0.01 1.06
C VAL A 140 -6.12 -0.23 2.10
N MET A 141 -4.93 -0.58 1.62
CA MET A 141 -3.73 -0.60 2.43
C MET A 141 -3.02 0.74 2.26
N ASN A 142 -2.92 1.50 3.34
CA ASN A 142 -2.28 2.80 3.35
C ASN A 142 -0.94 2.78 4.06
N PHE A 143 -0.01 3.58 3.53
CA PHE A 143 1.22 4.02 4.20
C PHE A 143 1.15 5.49 4.56
N ARG A 144 1.75 5.87 5.70
CA ARG A 144 1.80 7.23 6.22
C ARG A 144 2.93 8.11 5.66
N TRP A 145 3.71 7.64 4.72
CA TRP A 145 4.97 8.25 4.29
C TRP A 145 4.98 8.68 2.84
N GLY A 146 3.82 9.02 2.30
CA GLY A 146 3.77 9.61 0.96
C GLY A 146 4.35 11.01 0.97
N ASN A 147 5.15 11.31 -0.03
CA ASN A 147 5.49 12.68 -0.40
C ASN A 147 4.59 13.10 -1.56
N PRO A 148 4.37 14.40 -1.80
CA PRO A 148 3.50 14.87 -2.87
C PRO A 148 3.82 14.30 -4.27
N ASP A 149 5.09 14.04 -4.54
CA ASP A 149 5.58 13.62 -5.86
C ASP A 149 6.10 12.19 -5.90
N SER A 150 6.10 11.46 -4.78
CA SER A 150 6.61 10.10 -4.73
C SER A 150 5.94 9.26 -3.66
N PHE A 151 5.90 7.95 -3.90
CA PHE A 151 5.35 6.97 -2.96
C PHE A 151 6.07 7.02 -1.62
N TYR A 152 7.37 6.89 -1.63
CA TYR A 152 8.23 7.17 -0.49
C TYR A 152 9.69 7.26 -0.95
N ASP A 153 10.47 8.01 -0.19
CA ASP A 153 11.93 7.95 -0.25
C ASP A 153 12.43 7.26 1.03
N ALA A 154 13.19 6.19 0.89
CA ALA A 154 13.67 5.41 2.04
C ALA A 154 14.50 6.24 3.03
N ARG A 155 15.08 7.34 2.59
CA ARG A 155 15.83 8.27 3.44
C ARG A 155 14.93 8.99 4.46
N THR A 156 13.63 9.08 4.21
CA THR A 156 12.66 9.67 5.16
C THR A 156 12.31 8.76 6.33
N TRP A 157 12.66 7.47 6.26
CA TRP A 157 12.25 6.48 7.25
C TRP A 157 12.90 6.66 8.61
N ASN A 158 14.14 7.12 8.63
CA ASN A 158 14.89 7.25 9.89
C ASN A 158 14.31 8.38 10.76
N ALA A 159 13.96 9.52 10.17
CA ALA A 159 13.29 10.62 10.86
C ALA A 159 11.90 10.22 11.42
N VAL A 160 11.20 9.35 10.74
CA VAL A 160 9.82 8.95 11.07
C VAL A 160 9.69 8.31 12.46
N TYR A 161 10.68 7.56 12.90
CA TYR A 161 10.59 6.86 14.20
C TYR A 161 10.62 7.81 15.39
N PHE A 162 11.30 8.94 15.28
CA PHE A 162 11.42 9.94 16.36
C PHE A 162 10.44 11.09 16.18
N ALA A 163 10.07 11.42 14.97
CA ALA A 163 9.23 12.55 14.63
C ALA A 163 7.87 12.52 15.32
N LEU A 164 7.34 13.71 15.60
CA LEU A 164 5.95 13.93 15.95
C LEU A 164 5.12 14.15 14.69
N MET A 165 3.91 13.65 14.66
CA MET A 165 2.94 14.00 13.63
C MET A 165 2.04 15.12 14.11
N VAL A 166 2.06 16.26 13.40
CA VAL A 166 1.24 17.42 13.70
C VAL A 166 0.36 17.80 12.50
N ASN A 167 -0.78 18.40 12.79
CA ASN A 167 -1.68 18.99 11.81
C ASN A 167 -1.39 20.49 11.61
N GLY A 168 -2.18 21.17 10.79
CA GLY A 168 -2.05 22.62 10.52
C GLY A 168 -2.17 23.52 11.75
N ASP A 169 -2.86 23.06 12.83
CA ASP A 169 -2.93 23.75 14.10
C ASP A 169 -1.67 23.54 14.99
N GLY A 170 -0.66 22.85 14.48
CA GLY A 170 0.54 22.51 15.24
C GLY A 170 0.33 21.44 16.31
N LYS A 171 -0.79 20.71 16.29
CA LYS A 171 -1.15 19.76 17.34
C LYS A 171 -0.89 18.33 16.90
N ARG A 172 -0.34 17.53 17.81
CA ARG A 172 -0.32 16.06 17.66
C ARG A 172 -1.75 15.54 17.57
N PHE A 173 -1.95 14.53 16.72
CA PHE A 173 -3.27 13.94 16.50
C PHE A 173 -3.26 12.40 16.57
N VAL A 174 -2.11 11.79 16.78
CA VAL A 174 -1.95 10.33 16.78
C VAL A 174 -0.76 9.90 17.63
N ARG A 175 -0.79 8.68 18.09
CA ARG A 175 0.37 7.96 18.60
C ARG A 175 1.20 7.47 17.41
N GLU A 176 2.41 7.98 17.24
CA GLU A 176 3.21 7.83 16.03
C GLU A 176 3.78 6.41 15.82
N ASP A 177 3.91 5.60 16.86
CA ASP A 177 4.39 4.21 16.79
C ASP A 177 3.28 3.19 16.50
N LEU A 178 2.06 3.65 16.25
CA LEU A 178 0.96 2.80 15.79
C LEU A 178 1.22 2.20 14.40
N PRO A 179 0.49 1.13 14.04
CA PRO A 179 0.47 0.60 12.67
C PRO A 179 0.30 1.68 11.61
N PHE A 180 1.00 1.55 10.49
CA PHE A 180 0.93 2.50 9.37
C PHE A 180 -0.50 2.82 8.95
N GLN A 181 -1.33 1.78 8.82
CA GLN A 181 -2.74 1.94 8.51
C GLN A 181 -3.48 2.79 9.55
N SER A 182 -3.19 2.58 10.84
CA SER A 182 -3.85 3.35 11.92
C SER A 182 -3.42 4.81 11.90
N VAL A 183 -2.13 5.07 11.68
CA VAL A 183 -1.61 6.44 11.55
C VAL A 183 -2.17 7.12 10.31
N SER A 184 -2.23 6.42 9.18
CA SER A 184 -2.85 6.94 7.95
C SER A 184 -4.33 7.25 8.14
N ASN A 185 -5.09 6.39 8.81
CA ASN A 185 -6.49 6.65 9.11
C ASN A 185 -6.66 7.89 10.00
N ALA A 186 -5.80 8.07 11.02
CA ALA A 186 -5.82 9.25 11.87
C ALA A 186 -5.44 10.53 11.10
N GLN A 187 -4.49 10.42 10.17
CA GLN A 187 -4.13 11.51 9.28
C GLN A 187 -5.27 11.88 8.33
N ASN A 188 -5.90 10.89 7.69
CA ASN A 188 -7.03 11.10 6.80
C ASN A 188 -8.25 11.72 7.51
N ALA A 189 -8.35 11.54 8.83
CA ALA A 189 -9.40 12.16 9.65
C ALA A 189 -9.11 13.62 10.01
N GLN A 190 -7.92 14.15 9.71
CA GLN A 190 -7.61 15.56 9.93
C GLN A 190 -8.33 16.45 8.89
N PRO A 191 -8.49 17.76 9.14
CA PRO A 191 -8.98 18.69 8.13
C PRO A 191 -8.22 18.52 6.81
N ASP A 192 -8.89 18.79 5.68
CA ASP A 192 -8.35 18.63 4.31
C ASP A 192 -7.86 17.21 3.96
N PHE A 193 -8.37 16.18 4.69
CA PHE A 193 -7.94 14.79 4.56
C PHE A 193 -6.44 14.60 4.86
N GLY A 194 -5.89 15.40 5.78
CA GLY A 194 -4.53 15.29 6.27
C GLY A 194 -3.46 15.75 5.29
N LYS A 195 -3.81 16.53 4.27
CA LYS A 195 -2.84 17.10 3.33
C LYS A 195 -1.92 18.13 3.98
N SER A 196 -2.40 18.80 5.06
CA SER A 196 -1.64 19.74 5.89
C SER A 196 -1.15 19.06 7.17
N CYS A 197 -0.49 17.92 7.03
CA CYS A 197 0.16 17.21 8.13
C CYS A 197 1.67 17.14 7.93
N TRP A 198 2.39 17.15 9.04
CA TRP A 198 3.84 17.23 9.03
C TRP A 198 4.45 16.22 10.01
N GLN A 199 5.61 15.69 9.65
CA GLN A 199 6.50 14.99 10.57
C GLN A 199 7.52 16.00 11.08
N VAL A 200 7.46 16.32 12.39
CA VAL A 200 8.33 17.32 13.03
C VAL A 200 9.40 16.62 13.85
N PHE A 201 10.64 17.02 13.68
CA PHE A 201 11.82 16.49 14.37
C PHE A 201 12.91 17.56 14.47
N ASP A 202 13.97 17.32 15.23
CA ASP A 202 15.12 18.21 15.33
C ASP A 202 16.43 17.55 14.87
N ASP A 203 17.53 18.31 14.88
CA ASP A 203 18.84 17.83 14.40
C ASP A 203 19.46 16.74 15.29
N THR A 204 18.94 16.46 16.48
CA THR A 204 19.34 15.32 17.30
C THR A 204 18.69 14.01 16.86
N MET A 205 17.60 14.09 16.07
CA MET A 205 16.84 12.98 15.52
C MET A 205 17.23 12.68 14.06
N PHE A 206 18.22 13.37 13.54
CA PHE A 206 18.53 13.49 12.11
C PHE A 206 19.49 12.40 11.63
N GLU A 207 19.16 11.13 11.84
CA GLU A 207 20.03 10.03 11.41
C GLU A 207 19.65 9.53 10.01
N GLY A 208 20.61 9.55 9.08
CA GLY A 208 20.48 8.95 7.75
C GLY A 208 19.71 9.78 6.72
N MET A 209 19.52 11.08 6.98
CA MET A 209 18.91 12.03 6.03
C MET A 209 19.86 13.15 5.59
N GLU A 210 21.08 13.19 6.10
CA GLU A 210 22.02 14.31 5.94
C GLU A 210 22.26 14.64 4.46
N ASP A 211 22.39 13.61 3.63
CA ASP A 211 22.62 13.75 2.18
C ASP A 211 21.35 14.19 1.42
N ALA A 212 20.17 14.10 2.05
CA ALA A 212 18.89 14.36 1.39
C ALA A 212 18.33 15.78 1.73
N VAL A 213 18.87 16.45 2.72
CA VAL A 213 18.32 17.72 3.24
C VAL A 213 18.11 18.75 2.14
N GLU A 214 19.16 19.07 1.41
CA GLU A 214 19.11 20.10 0.38
C GLU A 214 18.20 19.70 -0.79
N GLU A 215 18.21 18.40 -1.17
CA GLU A 215 17.31 17.89 -2.18
C GLU A 215 15.84 18.01 -1.75
N PHE A 216 15.53 17.64 -0.51
CA PHE A 216 14.17 17.71 0.01
C PHE A 216 13.68 19.14 0.20
N LYS A 217 14.55 20.04 0.59
CA LYS A 217 14.26 21.48 0.65
C LYS A 217 13.96 22.05 -0.73
N GLN A 218 14.75 21.70 -1.75
CA GLN A 218 14.52 22.12 -3.14
C GLN A 218 13.20 21.58 -3.71
N LYS A 219 12.80 20.38 -3.30
CA LYS A 219 11.51 19.79 -3.67
C LYS A 219 10.32 20.36 -2.88
N GLY A 220 10.56 21.19 -1.88
CA GLY A 220 9.50 21.69 -0.99
C GLY A 220 8.92 20.61 -0.06
N TRP A 221 9.63 19.53 0.16
CA TRP A 221 9.21 18.46 1.09
C TRP A 221 9.68 18.69 2.51
N LEU A 222 10.85 19.32 2.70
CA LEU A 222 11.46 19.59 3.99
C LEU A 222 11.55 21.09 4.23
N PHE A 223 11.13 21.51 5.42
CA PHE A 223 11.22 22.87 5.93
C PHE A 223 12.13 22.90 7.16
N GLU A 224 12.74 24.04 7.44
CA GLU A 224 13.69 24.22 8.52
C GLU A 224 13.46 25.54 9.23
N GLY A 225 13.68 25.58 10.55
CA GLY A 225 13.70 26.77 11.38
C GLY A 225 14.67 26.61 12.54
N SER A 226 15.16 27.73 13.10
CA SER A 226 16.01 27.75 14.30
C SER A 226 15.18 27.69 15.59
N THR A 227 13.88 27.89 15.48
CA THR A 227 12.90 27.72 16.57
C THR A 227 11.65 27.03 16.05
N PRO A 228 10.83 26.46 16.94
CA PRO A 228 9.54 25.87 16.52
C PRO A 228 8.64 26.87 15.78
N GLU A 229 8.65 28.15 16.21
CA GLU A 229 7.82 29.21 15.60
C GLU A 229 8.31 29.57 14.19
N GLU A 230 9.64 29.64 13.99
CA GLU A 230 10.23 29.87 12.66
C GLU A 230 9.91 28.70 11.72
N LEU A 231 10.04 27.46 12.21
CA LEU A 231 9.67 26.28 11.44
C LEU A 231 8.20 26.33 11.05
N ALA A 232 7.31 26.60 12.02
CA ALA A 232 5.87 26.68 11.78
C ALA A 232 5.52 27.73 10.72
N ALA A 233 6.14 28.90 10.79
CA ALA A 233 5.98 29.96 9.79
C ALA A 233 6.46 29.51 8.40
N ALA A 234 7.54 28.74 8.33
CA ALA A 234 8.07 28.23 7.06
C ALA A 234 7.15 27.21 6.37
N CYS A 235 6.46 26.37 7.14
CA CYS A 235 5.58 25.31 6.60
C CYS A 235 4.08 25.64 6.69
N GLY A 236 3.68 26.80 7.21
CA GLY A 236 2.28 27.23 7.26
C GLY A 236 1.46 26.58 8.38
N VAL A 237 2.12 26.17 9.47
CA VAL A 237 1.52 25.63 10.70
C VAL A 237 1.30 26.74 11.71
N ASP A 238 0.36 26.61 12.64
CA ASP A 238 0.19 27.55 13.74
C ASP A 238 1.43 27.59 14.64
N PRO A 239 2.13 28.75 14.76
CA PRO A 239 3.40 28.83 15.47
C PRO A 239 3.27 28.55 16.98
N GLN A 240 2.22 29.06 17.61
CA GLN A 240 2.01 28.85 19.04
C GLN A 240 1.63 27.39 19.31
N GLY A 241 0.76 26.81 18.44
CA GLY A 241 0.36 25.41 18.56
C GLY A 241 1.53 24.46 18.45
N LEU A 242 2.48 24.71 17.52
CA LEU A 242 3.66 23.86 17.36
C LEU A 242 4.62 24.01 18.55
N ALA A 243 4.87 25.24 19.02
CA ALA A 243 5.75 25.50 20.17
C ALA A 243 5.20 24.83 21.44
N ASP A 244 3.90 24.98 21.71
CA ASP A 244 3.21 24.34 22.83
C ASP A 244 3.27 22.81 22.75
N THR A 245 3.11 22.25 21.55
CA THR A 245 3.18 20.80 21.31
C THR A 245 4.57 20.25 21.63
N ILE A 246 5.63 20.90 21.16
CA ILE A 246 7.01 20.48 21.42
C ILE A 246 7.34 20.61 22.92
N ALA A 247 6.96 21.73 23.55
CA ALA A 247 7.19 21.93 24.97
C ALA A 247 6.45 20.87 25.82
N ARG A 248 5.18 20.58 25.49
CA ARG A 248 4.39 19.54 26.14
C ARG A 248 5.01 18.15 25.95
N TYR A 249 5.44 17.83 24.74
CA TYR A 249 6.10 16.55 24.46
C TYR A 249 7.38 16.36 25.26
N ASN A 250 8.22 17.41 25.36
CA ASN A 250 9.42 17.37 26.20
C ASN A 250 9.09 17.14 27.68
N GLY A 251 8.00 17.72 28.19
CA GLY A 251 7.52 17.50 29.55
C GLY A 251 7.16 16.02 29.86
N PHE A 252 6.81 15.23 28.86
CA PHE A 252 6.53 13.80 29.07
C PHE A 252 7.76 12.99 29.47
N PHE A 253 8.96 13.41 29.05
CA PHE A 253 10.22 12.77 29.48
C PHE A 253 10.52 13.02 30.95
N GLU A 254 10.15 14.19 31.47
CA GLU A 254 10.24 14.51 32.90
C GLU A 254 9.20 13.71 33.70
N ALA A 255 8.00 13.59 33.18
CA ALA A 255 6.90 12.85 33.78
C ALA A 255 7.06 11.31 33.65
N GLY A 256 7.87 10.84 32.68
CA GLY A 256 8.06 9.42 32.37
C GLY A 256 6.89 8.77 31.63
N VAL A 257 5.94 9.55 31.12
CA VAL A 257 4.74 9.06 30.42
C VAL A 257 4.23 10.05 29.39
N ASP A 258 3.85 9.58 28.21
CA ASP A 258 3.09 10.35 27.22
C ASP A 258 1.61 10.32 27.61
N GLU A 259 1.16 11.41 28.25
CA GLU A 259 -0.22 11.55 28.74
C GLU A 259 -1.25 11.76 27.61
N ASP A 260 -0.81 12.16 26.40
CA ASP A 260 -1.73 12.44 25.29
C ASP A 260 -2.15 11.17 24.54
N PHE A 261 -1.18 10.33 24.18
CA PHE A 261 -1.43 9.17 23.33
C PHE A 261 -0.83 7.86 23.87
N GLY A 262 -0.07 7.90 24.96
CA GLY A 262 0.52 6.71 25.58
C GLY A 262 1.62 6.07 24.72
N ARG A 263 2.40 6.86 23.97
CA ARG A 263 3.57 6.38 23.24
C ARG A 263 4.63 5.90 24.22
N ASP A 264 5.30 4.80 23.90
CA ASP A 264 6.45 4.35 24.69
C ASP A 264 7.64 5.31 24.48
N LEU A 265 8.00 6.04 25.54
CA LEU A 265 9.07 7.01 25.50
C LEU A 265 10.47 6.36 25.43
N ALA A 266 10.61 5.08 25.79
CA ALA A 266 11.88 4.36 25.70
C ALA A 266 12.39 4.19 24.26
N GLY A 267 11.50 4.29 23.29
CA GLY A 267 11.81 4.21 21.86
C GLY A 267 11.96 5.56 21.16
N THR A 268 12.00 6.67 21.89
CA THR A 268 12.04 8.02 21.33
C THR A 268 12.90 8.94 22.19
N ILE A 269 13.10 10.19 21.76
CA ILE A 269 13.93 11.19 22.45
C ILE A 269 13.20 12.53 22.49
N PRO A 270 13.49 13.40 23.48
CA PRO A 270 12.96 14.76 23.54
C PRO A 270 13.60 15.65 22.48
N PHE A 271 12.93 16.74 22.15
CA PHE A 271 13.50 17.82 21.33
C PHE A 271 14.53 18.61 22.15
N THR A 272 15.80 18.46 21.82
CA THR A 272 16.93 19.14 22.47
C THR A 272 17.88 19.81 21.49
N GLY A 273 17.55 19.69 20.18
CA GLY A 273 18.33 20.26 19.11
C GLY A 273 18.22 21.78 18.99
N THR A 274 18.95 22.30 18.04
CA THR A 274 19.02 23.76 17.75
C THR A 274 18.43 24.08 16.36
N ARG A 275 18.13 23.07 15.58
CA ARG A 275 17.49 23.18 14.26
C ARG A 275 16.29 22.26 14.24
N PHE A 276 15.16 22.79 13.82
CA PHE A 276 13.89 22.07 13.74
C PHE A 276 13.52 21.86 12.29
N PHE A 277 12.92 20.72 12.01
CA PHE A 277 12.55 20.30 10.67
C PHE A 277 11.10 19.84 10.63
N ALA A 278 10.43 20.14 9.51
CA ALA A 278 9.11 19.60 9.19
C ALA A 278 9.17 18.94 7.82
N LEU A 279 8.89 17.65 7.76
CA LEU A 279 8.79 16.89 6.54
C LEU A 279 7.32 16.72 6.18
N THR A 280 6.96 17.02 4.93
CA THR A 280 5.60 16.74 4.42
C THR A 280 5.28 15.25 4.57
N THR A 281 4.07 14.96 4.95
CA THR A 281 3.60 13.57 5.02
C THR A 281 2.17 13.47 4.51
N ASN A 282 1.95 12.52 3.63
CA ASN A 282 0.62 12.17 3.13
C ASN A 282 0.35 10.70 3.38
N SER A 283 -0.90 10.37 3.64
CA SER A 283 -1.35 9.00 3.48
C SER A 283 -1.29 8.64 2.00
N CYS A 284 -0.76 7.48 1.67
CA CYS A 284 -0.75 6.99 0.29
C CYS A 284 -1.24 5.55 0.20
N VAL A 285 -2.05 5.28 -0.80
CA VAL A 285 -2.53 3.92 -1.08
C VAL A 285 -1.41 3.09 -1.66
N LEU A 286 -1.06 2.02 -0.98
CA LEU A 286 -0.14 1.00 -1.50
C LEU A 286 -0.86 0.02 -2.41
N ALA A 287 -2.06 -0.42 -1.99
CA ALA A 287 -2.85 -1.38 -2.73
C ALA A 287 -4.31 -1.33 -2.28
N THR A 288 -5.23 -1.59 -3.18
CA THR A 288 -6.59 -1.98 -2.85
C THR A 288 -6.61 -3.44 -2.40
N VAL A 289 -7.40 -3.75 -1.39
CA VAL A 289 -7.43 -5.10 -0.81
C VAL A 289 -8.83 -5.70 -0.70
N GLY A 290 -9.86 -4.96 -1.12
CA GLY A 290 -11.19 -5.46 -1.42
C GLY A 290 -11.26 -6.02 -2.83
N GLY A 291 -12.18 -6.95 -3.09
CA GLY A 291 -12.28 -7.59 -4.38
C GLY A 291 -13.53 -8.44 -4.57
N LEU A 292 -13.47 -9.35 -5.51
CA LEU A 292 -14.57 -10.29 -5.81
C LEU A 292 -14.77 -11.25 -4.64
N THR A 293 -16.02 -11.41 -4.21
CA THR A 293 -16.38 -12.35 -3.14
C THR A 293 -16.03 -13.78 -3.54
N ILE A 294 -15.31 -14.47 -2.66
CA ILE A 294 -14.86 -15.84 -2.88
C ILE A 294 -15.23 -16.76 -1.72
N ASP A 295 -15.28 -18.05 -2.00
CA ASP A 295 -15.37 -19.11 -0.99
C ASP A 295 -13.98 -19.59 -0.51
N GLY A 296 -13.95 -20.60 0.38
CA GLY A 296 -12.72 -21.19 0.92
C GLY A 296 -11.82 -21.89 -0.10
N SER A 297 -12.32 -22.14 -1.31
CA SER A 297 -11.57 -22.70 -2.45
C SER A 297 -11.19 -21.64 -3.49
N CYS A 298 -11.35 -20.36 -3.14
CA CYS A 298 -11.13 -19.21 -4.03
C CYS A 298 -12.06 -19.14 -5.25
N ARG A 299 -13.21 -19.87 -5.24
CA ARG A 299 -14.21 -19.78 -6.29
C ARG A 299 -15.00 -18.48 -6.11
N VAL A 300 -15.26 -17.78 -7.21
CA VAL A 300 -16.01 -16.52 -7.20
C VAL A 300 -17.49 -16.80 -6.99
N LEU A 301 -18.13 -15.99 -6.14
CA LEU A 301 -19.56 -16.08 -5.85
C LEU A 301 -20.34 -15.00 -6.61
N ASP A 302 -21.59 -15.34 -6.98
CA ASP A 302 -22.55 -14.39 -7.52
C ASP A 302 -23.28 -13.61 -6.41
N THR A 303 -24.20 -12.73 -6.78
CA THR A 303 -24.98 -11.90 -5.84
C THR A 303 -25.98 -12.67 -4.98
N ASP A 304 -26.17 -13.96 -5.24
CA ASP A 304 -27.00 -14.88 -4.45
C ASP A 304 -26.12 -15.87 -3.64
N ASP A 305 -24.84 -15.57 -3.47
CA ASP A 305 -23.83 -16.41 -2.80
C ASP A 305 -23.61 -17.78 -3.45
N ARG A 306 -23.95 -17.92 -4.73
CA ARG A 306 -23.72 -19.15 -5.47
C ARG A 306 -22.41 -19.08 -6.26
N VAL A 307 -21.73 -20.22 -6.38
CA VAL A 307 -20.48 -20.31 -7.13
C VAL A 307 -20.73 -20.02 -8.62
N ILE A 308 -19.92 -19.12 -9.17
CA ILE A 308 -19.78 -18.98 -10.63
C ILE A 308 -18.81 -20.06 -11.10
N GLU A 309 -19.37 -21.14 -11.64
CA GLU A 309 -18.58 -22.29 -12.04
C GLU A 309 -17.46 -21.93 -13.03
N GLY A 310 -16.25 -22.46 -12.74
CA GLY A 310 -15.06 -22.23 -13.55
C GLY A 310 -14.39 -20.88 -13.37
N LEU A 311 -14.84 -20.05 -12.40
CA LEU A 311 -14.23 -18.76 -12.11
C LEU A 311 -13.63 -18.74 -10.71
N TYR A 312 -12.36 -18.31 -10.62
CA TYR A 312 -11.61 -18.13 -9.39
C TYR A 312 -11.03 -16.72 -9.33
N ALA A 313 -10.83 -16.20 -8.12
CA ALA A 313 -10.11 -14.94 -7.91
C ALA A 313 -9.11 -15.09 -6.75
N VAL A 314 -7.91 -14.51 -6.91
CA VAL A 314 -6.82 -14.62 -5.95
C VAL A 314 -6.06 -13.31 -5.81
N GLY A 315 -5.25 -13.16 -4.76
CA GLY A 315 -4.53 -11.93 -4.49
C GLY A 315 -5.47 -10.75 -4.29
N ASN A 316 -5.09 -9.56 -4.75
CA ASN A 316 -5.92 -8.34 -4.57
C ASN A 316 -7.17 -8.30 -5.46
N ALA A 317 -7.31 -9.22 -6.43
CA ALA A 317 -8.56 -9.37 -7.16
C ALA A 317 -9.65 -10.09 -6.34
N SER A 318 -9.28 -10.81 -5.27
CA SER A 318 -10.20 -11.51 -4.37
C SER A 318 -10.56 -10.69 -3.14
N GLY A 319 -11.80 -10.80 -2.70
CA GLY A 319 -12.34 -10.22 -1.48
C GLY A 319 -12.43 -11.19 -0.30
N ASN A 320 -13.30 -10.88 0.67
CA ASN A 320 -13.63 -11.66 1.87
C ASN A 320 -12.45 -11.96 2.81
N PHE A 321 -11.36 -11.20 2.74
CA PHE A 321 -10.17 -11.45 3.57
C PHE A 321 -9.85 -10.29 4.52
N PHE A 322 -9.96 -9.05 4.05
CA PHE A 322 -9.71 -7.84 4.84
C PHE A 322 -11.02 -7.11 5.09
N ALA A 323 -11.34 -6.84 6.35
CA ALA A 323 -12.62 -6.26 6.74
C ALA A 323 -12.61 -4.72 6.87
N GLY A 324 -11.71 -4.00 6.27
CA GLY A 324 -11.66 -2.53 6.37
C GLY A 324 -10.35 -2.01 6.96
N ASN A 325 -9.48 -2.90 7.43
CA ASN A 325 -8.17 -2.52 7.96
C ASN A 325 -7.11 -3.56 7.62
N TYR A 326 -5.92 -3.13 7.23
CA TYR A 326 -4.81 -4.04 6.96
C TYR A 326 -4.09 -4.41 8.26
N PRO A 327 -3.92 -5.70 8.60
CA PRO A 327 -3.31 -6.12 9.87
C PRO A 327 -1.79 -5.90 9.87
N ARG A 328 -1.30 -5.15 10.86
CA ARG A 328 0.16 -4.94 11.04
C ARG A 328 0.86 -6.14 11.64
N HIS A 329 0.18 -6.84 12.56
CA HIS A 329 0.84 -7.88 13.39
C HIS A 329 1.29 -9.09 12.59
N ILE A 330 0.89 -9.20 11.34
CA ILE A 330 1.28 -10.24 10.40
C ILE A 330 1.81 -9.55 9.13
N PRO A 331 3.07 -9.10 9.12
CA PRO A 331 3.66 -8.47 7.95
C PRO A 331 3.67 -9.43 6.75
N GLY A 332 3.45 -8.90 5.55
CA GLY A 332 3.42 -9.70 4.33
C GLY A 332 2.11 -10.48 4.09
N THR A 333 1.05 -10.23 4.87
CA THR A 333 -0.24 -10.94 4.74
C THR A 333 -0.82 -10.86 3.32
N SER A 334 -0.72 -9.72 2.64
CA SER A 334 -1.23 -9.58 1.27
C SER A 334 -0.47 -10.47 0.28
N ILE A 335 0.86 -10.50 0.35
CA ILE A 335 1.69 -11.36 -0.51
C ILE A 335 1.47 -12.82 -0.15
N GLY A 336 1.44 -13.15 1.16
CA GLY A 336 1.16 -14.51 1.64
C GLY A 336 -0.19 -15.02 1.15
N ARG A 337 -1.24 -14.18 1.23
CA ARG A 337 -2.55 -14.48 0.65
C ARG A 337 -2.47 -14.75 -0.85
N ALA A 338 -1.79 -13.89 -1.62
CA ALA A 338 -1.69 -14.05 -3.06
C ALA A 338 -1.08 -15.40 -3.46
N VAL A 339 0.03 -15.79 -2.81
CA VAL A 339 0.70 -17.08 -3.05
C VAL A 339 -0.19 -18.24 -2.60
N THR A 340 -0.73 -18.20 -1.37
CA THR A 340 -1.53 -19.29 -0.81
C THR A 340 -2.82 -19.50 -1.60
N PHE A 341 -3.54 -18.42 -1.91
CA PHE A 341 -4.79 -18.52 -2.66
C PHE A 341 -4.56 -18.94 -4.12
N GLY A 342 -3.44 -18.51 -4.73
CA GLY A 342 -3.03 -19.01 -6.04
C GLY A 342 -2.87 -20.53 -6.06
N TYR A 343 -2.20 -21.07 -5.02
CA TYR A 343 -2.05 -22.51 -4.84
C TYR A 343 -3.40 -23.22 -4.64
N VAL A 344 -4.23 -22.73 -3.70
CA VAL A 344 -5.55 -23.32 -3.39
C VAL A 344 -6.47 -23.31 -4.60
N ALA A 345 -6.56 -22.20 -5.32
CA ALA A 345 -7.38 -22.09 -6.53
C ALA A 345 -6.93 -23.08 -7.62
N ALA A 346 -5.62 -23.18 -7.85
CA ALA A 346 -5.07 -24.10 -8.85
C ALA A 346 -5.30 -25.56 -8.46
N GLU A 347 -5.09 -25.90 -7.19
CA GLU A 347 -5.34 -27.27 -6.69
C GLU A 347 -6.81 -27.67 -6.84
N HIS A 348 -7.74 -26.78 -6.44
CA HIS A 348 -9.16 -27.02 -6.61
C HIS A 348 -9.55 -27.13 -8.09
N ALA A 349 -9.08 -26.24 -8.95
CA ALA A 349 -9.37 -26.29 -10.39
C ALA A 349 -8.93 -27.60 -11.06
N VAL A 350 -7.80 -28.18 -10.59
CA VAL A 350 -7.28 -29.45 -11.13
C VAL A 350 -8.02 -30.64 -10.55
N LYS A 351 -8.25 -30.69 -9.25
CA LYS A 351 -8.80 -31.86 -8.54
C LYS A 351 -10.33 -31.92 -8.60
N GLY A 352 -11.00 -30.77 -8.70
CA GLY A 352 -12.47 -30.69 -8.74
C GLY A 352 -13.15 -31.09 -7.44
N ALA A 353 -12.46 -30.88 -6.31
CA ALA A 353 -12.95 -31.28 -4.98
C ALA A 353 -13.13 -30.08 -4.06
#